data_7eff126ae72df3f1776f45023f2b1be1
#
_entry.id   7eff126ae72df3f1776f45023f2b1be1
#
_cell.length_a   1.000
_cell.length_b   1.000
_cell.length_c   1.000
_cell.angle_alpha   90.00
_cell.angle_beta   90.00
_cell.angle_gamma   90.00
#
_symmetry.space_group_name_H-M   'P 1'
#
loop_
_entity.id
_entity.type
_entity.pdbx_description
1 polymer ?
#
loop_
_entity_poly.entity_id
_entity_poly.type
_entity_poly.pdbx_seq_one_letter_code
_entity_poly.pdbx_strand_id
1 'polypeptide(L)'
;ENKEFERQYLSGELEVEFCPQGTLAERMRAGGAGIPGFYTRTGVGTEVAKGKEHKDFPDRDGVMQTYILERGIFADLSIIKAWKADETGNLVFRKTARNFNLPAATCGKVCVAEVEEVVPAGRLDPDHIHLAGVFVNRIVLGAPYDKKIEFRTVQERETA
;
A
#
# COMPACT_ATOMS: atom_id res chain seq x y z
N GLU A 1 15.17 1.58 13.81
CA GLU A 1 14.75 0.40 14.59
C GLU A 1 13.54 0.73 15.45
N ASN A 2 12.55 -0.16 15.47
CA ASN A 2 11.40 -0.05 16.35
C ASN A 2 11.60 -1.01 17.53
N LYS A 3 12.19 -0.50 18.63
CA LYS A 3 12.51 -1.30 19.81
C LYS A 3 11.27 -1.88 20.50
N GLU A 4 10.13 -1.21 20.42
CA GLU A 4 8.89 -1.70 21.01
C GLU A 4 8.33 -2.89 20.21
N PHE A 5 8.38 -2.84 18.87
CA PHE A 5 8.05 -3.99 18.02
C PHE A 5 8.95 -5.19 18.36
N GLU A 6 10.26 -4.98 18.43
CA GLU A 6 11.24 -6.03 18.74
C GLU A 6 10.95 -6.66 20.10
N ARG A 7 10.72 -5.84 21.12
CA ARG A 7 10.39 -6.30 22.48
C ARG A 7 9.13 -7.19 22.48
N GLN A 8 8.04 -6.71 21.89
CA GLN A 8 6.76 -7.43 21.87
C GLN A 8 6.82 -8.70 21.03
N TYR A 9 7.54 -8.68 19.91
CA TYR A 9 7.73 -9.86 19.07
C TYR A 9 8.55 -10.94 19.79
N LEU A 10 9.66 -10.57 20.42
CA LEU A 10 10.53 -11.51 21.14
C LEU A 10 9.88 -12.08 22.40
N SER A 11 9.03 -11.30 23.08
CA SER A 11 8.28 -11.75 24.27
C SER A 11 7.05 -12.62 23.91
N GLY A 12 6.67 -12.67 22.63
CA GLY A 12 5.46 -13.37 22.20
C GLY A 12 4.14 -12.63 22.49
N GLU A 13 4.21 -11.37 22.93
CA GLU A 13 3.03 -10.53 23.14
C GLU A 13 2.38 -10.10 21.82
N LEU A 14 3.17 -10.02 20.73
CA LEU A 14 2.74 -9.59 19.42
C LEU A 14 2.63 -10.77 18.47
N GLU A 15 1.44 -11.04 17.98
CA GLU A 15 1.22 -11.94 16.84
C GLU A 15 1.61 -11.23 15.54
N VAL A 16 2.49 -11.86 14.75
CA VAL A 16 3.01 -11.31 13.49
C VAL A 16 2.76 -12.26 12.35
N GLU A 17 2.01 -11.83 11.33
CA GLU A 17 1.90 -12.50 10.04
C GLU A 17 2.93 -11.92 9.07
N PHE A 18 3.84 -12.76 8.57
CA PHE A 18 4.77 -12.38 7.51
C PHE A 18 4.10 -12.50 6.14
N CYS A 19 4.14 -11.40 5.40
CA CYS A 19 3.59 -11.34 4.04
C CYS A 19 4.64 -10.73 3.10
N PRO A 20 4.92 -11.38 1.94
CA PRO A 20 5.80 -10.78 0.94
C PRO A 20 5.26 -9.43 0.49
N GLN A 21 6.12 -8.45 0.29
CA GLN A 21 5.73 -7.07 0.01
C GLN A 21 4.79 -6.95 -1.20
N GLY A 22 5.11 -7.61 -2.31
CA GLY A 22 4.25 -7.58 -3.49
C GLY A 22 2.88 -8.25 -3.25
N THR A 23 2.86 -9.34 -2.47
CA THR A 23 1.63 -10.01 -2.06
C THR A 23 0.77 -9.09 -1.18
N LEU A 24 1.38 -8.33 -0.27
CA LEU A 24 0.67 -7.36 0.56
C LEU A 24 -0.02 -6.28 -0.30
N ALA A 25 0.71 -5.74 -1.30
CA ALA A 25 0.14 -4.77 -2.24
C ALA A 25 -1.04 -5.35 -3.02
N GLU A 26 -0.90 -6.59 -3.52
CA GLU A 26 -1.97 -7.27 -4.27
C GLU A 26 -3.17 -7.63 -3.38
N ARG A 27 -2.95 -8.03 -2.13
CA ARG A 27 -4.03 -8.27 -1.16
C ARG A 27 -4.86 -7.00 -0.91
N MET A 28 -4.20 -5.83 -0.76
CA MET A 28 -4.90 -4.54 -0.65
C MET A 28 -5.63 -4.19 -1.95
N ARG A 29 -4.98 -4.37 -3.11
CA ARG A 29 -5.59 -4.10 -4.41
C ARG A 29 -6.83 -4.98 -4.63
N ALA A 30 -6.73 -6.28 -4.34
CA ALA A 30 -7.83 -7.23 -4.45
C ALA A 30 -9.01 -6.82 -3.57
N GLY A 31 -8.77 -6.51 -2.29
CA GLY A 31 -9.79 -6.04 -1.36
C GLY A 31 -10.48 -4.77 -1.84
N GLY A 32 -9.70 -3.77 -2.29
CA GLY A 32 -10.22 -2.52 -2.84
C GLY A 32 -11.04 -2.68 -4.12
N ALA A 33 -10.78 -3.74 -4.90
CA ALA A 33 -11.55 -4.10 -6.09
C ALA A 33 -12.72 -5.04 -5.83
N GLY A 34 -12.98 -5.41 -4.56
CA GLY A 34 -14.01 -6.38 -4.21
C GLY A 34 -13.67 -7.83 -4.57
N ILE A 35 -12.39 -8.12 -4.84
CA ILE A 35 -11.91 -9.47 -5.16
C ILE A 35 -11.53 -10.17 -3.86
N PRO A 36 -12.20 -11.28 -3.49
CA PRO A 36 -12.01 -11.93 -2.19
C PRO A 36 -10.64 -12.60 -2.03
N GLY A 37 -9.99 -12.98 -3.14
CA GLY A 37 -8.68 -13.61 -3.12
C GLY A 37 -8.14 -13.85 -4.53
N PHE A 38 -6.88 -14.20 -4.61
CA PHE A 38 -6.17 -14.50 -5.85
C PHE A 38 -5.10 -15.55 -5.62
N TYR A 39 -4.71 -16.23 -6.67
CA TYR A 39 -3.62 -17.20 -6.63
C TYR A 39 -2.30 -16.57 -7.05
N THR A 40 -1.23 -16.87 -6.29
CA THR A 40 0.12 -16.39 -6.57
C THR A 40 1.15 -17.50 -6.38
N ARG A 41 2.26 -17.42 -7.11
CA ARG A 41 3.40 -18.30 -6.90
C ARG A 41 4.32 -17.84 -5.77
N THR A 42 4.21 -16.56 -5.39
CA THR A 42 5.04 -15.97 -4.34
C THR A 42 4.78 -16.66 -3.00
N GLY A 43 5.83 -17.20 -2.41
CA GLY A 43 5.74 -17.91 -1.13
C GLY A 43 5.53 -19.42 -1.25
N VAL A 44 5.26 -19.98 -2.42
CA VAL A 44 5.19 -21.45 -2.63
C VAL A 44 6.49 -22.11 -2.18
N GLY A 45 6.39 -23.19 -1.39
CA GLY A 45 7.53 -23.92 -0.85
C GLY A 45 8.20 -23.26 0.37
N THR A 46 7.62 -22.20 0.93
CA THR A 46 8.10 -21.52 2.15
C THR A 46 7.07 -21.61 3.29
N GLU A 47 7.46 -21.13 4.48
CA GLU A 47 6.57 -21.02 5.65
C GLU A 47 5.29 -20.22 5.36
N VAL A 48 5.37 -19.23 4.46
CA VAL A 48 4.23 -18.39 4.05
C VAL A 48 3.10 -19.23 3.42
N ALA A 49 3.44 -20.37 2.80
CA ALA A 49 2.45 -21.25 2.15
C ALA A 49 1.71 -22.19 3.13
N LYS A 50 2.18 -22.31 4.38
CA LYS A 50 1.57 -23.23 5.34
C LYS A 50 0.12 -22.85 5.64
N GLY A 51 -0.77 -23.83 5.57
CA GLY A 51 -2.19 -23.65 5.83
C GLY A 51 -2.99 -22.95 4.74
N LYS A 52 -2.35 -22.54 3.65
CA LYS A 52 -3.04 -21.94 2.49
C LYS A 52 -3.45 -22.99 1.48
N GLU A 53 -4.53 -22.73 0.74
CA GLU A 53 -4.96 -23.58 -0.37
C GLU A 53 -3.93 -23.54 -1.49
N HIS A 54 -3.58 -24.73 -2.03
CA HIS A 54 -2.71 -24.87 -3.18
C HIS A 54 -3.52 -25.31 -4.39
N LYS A 55 -3.20 -24.75 -5.56
CA LYS A 55 -3.83 -25.11 -6.83
C LYS A 55 -2.86 -24.95 -7.97
N ASP A 56 -2.90 -25.87 -8.91
CA ASP A 56 -2.04 -25.83 -10.09
C ASP A 56 -2.75 -25.12 -11.25
N PHE A 57 -2.01 -24.24 -11.90
CA PHE A 57 -2.43 -23.54 -13.11
C PHE A 57 -1.30 -23.57 -14.14
N PRO A 58 -1.63 -23.57 -15.43
CA PRO A 58 -0.61 -23.38 -16.46
C PRO A 58 -0.05 -21.95 -16.39
N ASP A 59 1.28 -21.82 -16.51
CA ASP A 59 1.92 -20.53 -16.74
C ASP A 59 1.75 -20.08 -18.21
N ARG A 60 2.42 -18.97 -18.58
CA ARG A 60 2.33 -18.43 -19.95
C ARG A 60 2.84 -19.39 -21.03
N ASP A 61 3.68 -20.36 -20.67
CA ASP A 61 4.26 -21.35 -21.57
C ASP A 61 3.50 -22.68 -21.53
N GLY A 62 2.38 -22.73 -20.79
CA GLY A 62 1.52 -23.91 -20.62
C GLY A 62 2.06 -24.92 -19.61
N VAL A 63 3.12 -24.63 -18.89
CA VAL A 63 3.69 -25.52 -17.87
C VAL A 63 2.91 -25.40 -16.58
N MET A 64 2.43 -26.53 -16.06
CA MET A 64 1.69 -26.55 -14.80
C MET A 64 2.58 -26.12 -13.64
N GLN A 65 2.11 -25.13 -12.87
CA GLN A 65 2.81 -24.53 -11.74
C GLN A 65 1.88 -24.47 -10.55
N THR A 66 2.41 -24.72 -9.36
CA THR A 66 1.67 -24.60 -8.11
C THR A 66 1.57 -23.15 -7.68
N TYR A 67 0.38 -22.75 -7.22
CA TYR A 67 0.05 -21.44 -6.67
C TYR A 67 -0.57 -21.62 -5.30
N ILE A 68 -0.51 -20.59 -4.47
CA ILE A 68 -1.22 -20.50 -3.19
C ILE A 68 -2.29 -19.42 -3.25
N LEU A 69 -3.40 -19.65 -2.54
CA LEU A 69 -4.48 -18.67 -2.41
C LEU A 69 -4.11 -17.63 -1.36
N GLU A 70 -4.12 -16.36 -1.78
CA GLU A 70 -4.02 -15.21 -0.90
C GLU A 70 -5.37 -14.48 -0.84
N ARG A 71 -5.76 -14.04 0.37
CA ARG A 71 -7.03 -13.35 0.57
C ARG A 71 -6.86 -11.84 0.45
N GLY A 72 -7.86 -11.16 -0.13
CA GLY A 72 -7.93 -9.71 -0.16
C GLY A 72 -7.99 -9.11 1.24
N ILE A 73 -7.40 -7.91 1.40
CA ILE A 73 -7.50 -7.14 2.65
C ILE A 73 -8.65 -6.15 2.53
N PHE A 74 -9.60 -6.28 3.45
CA PHE A 74 -10.71 -5.34 3.64
C PHE A 74 -10.49 -4.65 4.99
N ALA A 75 -9.97 -3.42 4.96
CA ALA A 75 -9.67 -2.65 6.16
C ALA A 75 -10.84 -1.76 6.57
N ASP A 76 -11.02 -1.53 7.87
CA ASP A 76 -12.02 -0.55 8.35
C ASP A 76 -11.55 0.88 8.10
N LEU A 77 -10.25 1.11 8.19
CA LEU A 77 -9.61 2.41 8.02
C LEU A 77 -8.34 2.28 7.19
N SER A 78 -8.16 3.16 6.22
CA SER A 78 -6.89 3.41 5.57
C SER A 78 -6.43 4.84 5.81
N ILE A 79 -5.14 4.98 6.09
CA ILE A 79 -4.47 6.26 6.28
C ILE A 79 -3.38 6.36 5.23
N ILE A 80 -3.48 7.36 4.38
CA ILE A 80 -2.56 7.56 3.27
C ILE A 80 -1.96 8.97 3.28
N LYS A 81 -0.86 9.15 2.58
CA LYS A 81 -0.26 10.46 2.38
C LYS A 81 -0.11 10.78 0.90
N ALA A 82 -0.69 11.93 0.50
CA ALA A 82 -0.55 12.47 -0.84
C ALA A 82 0.18 13.83 -0.83
N TRP A 83 0.50 14.34 -1.98
CA TRP A 83 1.06 15.69 -2.12
C TRP A 83 -0.03 16.74 -2.10
N LYS A 84 -1.00 16.64 -3.02
CA LYS A 84 -2.10 17.59 -3.14
C LYS A 84 -3.44 16.85 -3.17
N ALA A 85 -4.45 17.51 -2.63
CA ALA A 85 -5.84 17.16 -2.84
C ALA A 85 -6.62 18.37 -3.39
N ASP A 86 -7.67 18.12 -4.14
CA ASP A 86 -8.73 19.12 -4.28
C ASP A 86 -9.82 18.90 -3.23
N GLU A 87 -10.74 19.85 -3.11
CA GLU A 87 -11.83 19.80 -2.14
C GLU A 87 -12.79 18.64 -2.34
N THR A 88 -12.77 17.98 -3.51
CA THR A 88 -13.59 16.81 -3.82
C THR A 88 -12.87 15.48 -3.55
N GLY A 89 -11.63 15.54 -3.06
CA GLY A 89 -10.85 14.36 -2.67
C GLY A 89 -9.97 13.77 -3.76
N ASN A 90 -9.91 14.36 -4.93
CA ASN A 90 -8.96 13.92 -5.94
C ASN A 90 -7.53 14.16 -5.48
N LEU A 91 -6.66 13.14 -5.65
CA LEU A 91 -5.29 13.20 -5.12
C LEU A 91 -4.22 13.13 -6.22
N VAL A 92 -3.17 13.91 -5.98
CA VAL A 92 -1.91 13.84 -6.74
C VAL A 92 -0.78 13.46 -5.78
N PHE A 93 -0.03 12.42 -6.13
CA PHE A 93 1.18 12.00 -5.43
C PHE A 93 2.41 12.56 -6.12
N ARG A 94 3.50 12.73 -5.37
CA ARG A 94 4.76 13.24 -5.90
C ARG A 94 5.84 12.18 -5.84
N LYS A 95 6.59 12.04 -6.96
CA LYS A 95 7.71 11.09 -7.09
C LYS A 95 7.25 9.65 -6.78
N THR A 96 7.98 8.92 -5.93
CA THR A 96 7.71 7.53 -5.56
C THR A 96 6.64 7.34 -4.48
N ALA A 97 6.11 8.42 -3.91
CA ALA A 97 5.08 8.35 -2.86
C ALA A 97 3.73 7.79 -3.36
N ARG A 98 3.56 7.63 -4.67
CA ARG A 98 2.39 6.96 -5.26
C ARG A 98 2.28 5.49 -4.88
N ASN A 99 3.37 4.81 -4.63
CA ASN A 99 3.57 3.39 -4.37
C ASN A 99 2.38 2.65 -3.70
N PHE A 100 2.48 2.29 -2.42
CA PHE A 100 1.44 1.59 -1.66
C PHE A 100 0.21 2.45 -1.34
N ASN A 101 0.30 3.77 -1.47
CA ASN A 101 -0.83 4.65 -1.14
C ASN A 101 -2.07 4.38 -1.98
N LEU A 102 -1.93 4.00 -3.26
CA LEU A 102 -3.07 3.69 -4.12
C LEU A 102 -3.86 2.46 -3.63
N PRO A 103 -3.26 1.27 -3.50
CA PRO A 103 -3.99 0.10 -3.03
C PRO A 103 -4.45 0.25 -1.57
N ALA A 104 -3.70 0.95 -0.71
CA ALA A 104 -4.12 1.24 0.65
C ALA A 104 -5.38 2.12 0.69
N ALA A 105 -5.46 3.16 -0.15
CA ALA A 105 -6.63 4.03 -0.22
C ALA A 105 -7.91 3.28 -0.58
N THR A 106 -7.81 2.30 -1.47
CA THR A 106 -8.98 1.60 -2.00
C THR A 106 -9.46 0.44 -1.12
N CYS A 107 -8.59 -0.14 -0.27
CA CYS A 107 -8.97 -1.28 0.56
C CYS A 107 -9.66 -0.92 1.88
N GLY A 108 -9.63 0.34 2.28
CA GLY A 108 -10.27 0.81 3.50
C GLY A 108 -11.73 1.22 3.29
N LYS A 109 -12.59 0.83 4.22
CA LYS A 109 -13.98 1.30 4.28
C LYS A 109 -14.06 2.82 4.46
N VAL A 110 -13.14 3.38 5.25
CA VAL A 110 -12.93 4.81 5.41
C VAL A 110 -11.47 5.12 5.04
N CYS A 111 -11.28 6.01 4.07
CA CYS A 111 -9.96 6.49 3.68
C CYS A 111 -9.74 7.92 4.17
N VAL A 112 -8.66 8.12 4.93
CA VAL A 112 -8.18 9.43 5.38
C VAL A 112 -6.88 9.75 4.64
N ALA A 113 -6.87 10.85 3.90
CA ALA A 113 -5.70 11.32 3.17
C ALA A 113 -5.08 12.53 3.87
N GLU A 114 -3.86 12.38 4.40
CA GLU A 114 -3.03 13.51 4.79
C GLU A 114 -2.39 14.11 3.54
N VAL A 115 -2.46 15.43 3.37
CA VAL A 115 -1.91 16.13 2.19
C VAL A 115 -1.08 17.34 2.60
N GLU A 116 -0.16 17.74 1.73
CA GLU A 116 0.68 18.93 1.94
C GLU A 116 -0.04 20.20 1.49
N GLU A 117 -1.02 20.07 0.57
CA GLU A 117 -1.77 21.21 0.01
C GLU A 117 -3.20 20.79 -0.36
N VAL A 118 -4.17 21.64 -0.07
CA VAL A 118 -5.55 21.51 -0.55
C VAL A 118 -5.83 22.64 -1.51
N VAL A 119 -6.33 22.32 -2.69
CA VAL A 119 -6.70 23.31 -3.73
C VAL A 119 -8.21 23.28 -4.00
N PRO A 120 -8.78 24.36 -4.52
CA PRO A 120 -10.19 24.38 -4.92
C PRO A 120 -10.53 23.28 -5.94
N ALA A 121 -11.78 22.80 -5.90
CA ALA A 121 -12.29 21.83 -6.86
C ALA A 121 -12.08 22.29 -8.31
N GLY A 122 -11.62 21.39 -9.18
CA GLY A 122 -11.33 21.67 -10.59
C GLY A 122 -10.01 22.39 -10.86
N ARG A 123 -9.16 22.61 -9.84
CA ARG A 123 -7.83 23.20 -10.03
C ARG A 123 -6.73 22.19 -10.28
N LEU A 124 -6.97 20.91 -10.00
CA LEU A 124 -6.08 19.84 -10.44
C LEU A 124 -6.36 19.53 -11.92
N ASP A 125 -5.29 19.27 -12.67
CA ASP A 125 -5.41 18.81 -14.02
C ASP A 125 -6.04 17.40 -14.02
N PRO A 126 -7.20 17.19 -14.69
CA PRO A 126 -7.91 15.92 -14.66
C PRO A 126 -7.10 14.76 -15.24
N ASP A 127 -6.18 15.03 -16.17
CA ASP A 127 -5.31 13.99 -16.76
C ASP A 127 -4.17 13.58 -15.82
N HIS A 128 -3.91 14.35 -14.77
CA HIS A 128 -2.86 14.09 -13.78
C HIS A 128 -3.39 13.68 -12.40
N ILE A 129 -4.68 13.37 -12.27
CA ILE A 129 -5.23 12.81 -11.03
C ILE A 129 -4.77 11.35 -10.91
N HIS A 130 -4.09 11.05 -9.81
CA HIS A 130 -3.57 9.72 -9.54
C HIS A 130 -4.56 8.82 -8.79
N LEU A 131 -5.41 9.41 -7.96
CA LEU A 131 -6.49 8.74 -7.24
C LEU A 131 -7.74 9.61 -7.27
N ALA A 132 -8.84 9.04 -7.75
CA ALA A 132 -10.14 9.74 -7.79
C ALA A 132 -10.70 9.94 -6.37
N GLY A 133 -11.34 11.08 -6.14
CA GLY A 133 -11.90 11.47 -4.85
C GLY A 133 -12.96 10.53 -4.29
N VAL A 134 -13.58 9.71 -5.14
CA VAL A 134 -14.56 8.69 -4.70
C VAL A 134 -14.02 7.70 -3.67
N PHE A 135 -12.70 7.51 -3.62
CA PHE A 135 -12.05 6.65 -2.63
C PHE A 135 -11.64 7.37 -1.35
N VAL A 136 -11.76 8.71 -1.29
CA VAL A 136 -11.28 9.52 -0.17
C VAL A 136 -12.46 10.07 0.62
N ASN A 137 -12.56 9.68 1.89
CA ASN A 137 -13.64 10.12 2.76
C ASN A 137 -13.29 11.36 3.56
N ARG A 138 -11.99 11.57 3.85
CA ARG A 138 -11.50 12.69 4.65
C ARG A 138 -10.14 13.17 4.17
N ILE A 139 -9.98 14.47 4.14
CA ILE A 139 -8.72 15.15 3.83
C ILE A 139 -8.22 15.83 5.11
N VAL A 140 -6.94 15.67 5.42
CA VAL A 140 -6.26 16.34 6.52
C VAL A 140 -5.08 17.10 5.95
N LEU A 141 -5.05 18.41 6.16
CA LEU A 141 -3.87 19.20 5.84
C LEU A 141 -2.80 18.91 6.88
N GLY A 142 -1.72 18.27 6.46
CA GLY A 142 -0.59 17.90 7.31
C GLY A 142 0.22 19.14 7.71
N ALA A 143 0.59 19.23 8.99
CA ALA A 143 1.56 20.22 9.42
C ALA A 143 2.95 19.91 8.88
N PRO A 144 3.79 20.91 8.58
CA PRO A 144 5.19 20.69 8.28
C PRO A 144 5.87 19.94 9.42
N TYR A 145 6.60 18.89 9.12
CA TYR A 145 7.38 18.14 10.10
C TYR A 145 8.74 17.73 9.54
N ASP A 146 9.68 17.54 10.43
CA ASP A 146 10.99 17.01 10.06
C ASP A 146 10.90 15.50 9.76
N LYS A 147 11.20 15.13 8.52
CA LYS A 147 11.20 13.72 8.08
C LYS A 147 12.42 13.02 8.64
N LYS A 148 12.26 12.33 9.75
CA LYS A 148 13.30 11.50 10.33
C LYS A 148 13.53 10.26 9.45
N ILE A 149 14.70 10.21 8.82
CA ILE A 149 15.18 9.07 8.04
C ILE A 149 16.39 8.52 8.77
N GLU A 150 16.36 7.23 9.12
CA GLU A 150 17.39 6.60 9.95
C GLU A 150 18.79 6.65 9.32
N PHE A 151 18.87 6.33 8.03
CA PHE A 151 20.14 6.31 7.31
C PHE A 151 20.00 7.14 6.03
N ARG A 152 20.37 8.39 6.10
CA ARG A 152 20.40 9.28 4.96
C ARG A 152 21.84 9.43 4.45
N THR A 153 22.17 8.73 3.39
CA THR A 153 23.38 9.01 2.61
C THR A 153 22.97 9.79 1.36
N VAL A 154 23.48 11.00 1.23
CA VAL A 154 23.32 11.83 0.04
C VAL A 154 24.71 12.11 -0.48
N GLN A 155 25.03 11.65 -1.70
CA GLN A 155 26.18 12.16 -2.43
C GLN A 155 25.80 13.51 -3.03
N GLU A 156 26.60 14.55 -2.74
CA GLU A 156 26.52 15.80 -3.48
C GLU A 156 26.90 15.52 -4.93
N ARG A 157 26.08 15.99 -5.87
CA ARG A 157 26.47 15.97 -7.28
C ARG A 157 27.63 16.93 -7.44
N GLU A 158 28.76 16.42 -7.89
CA GLU A 158 29.82 17.29 -8.45
C GLU A 158 29.19 18.08 -9.60
N THR A 159 29.07 19.39 -9.39
CA THR A 159 28.69 20.32 -10.48
C THR A 159 29.88 20.41 -11.42
N ALA A 160 29.75 19.84 -12.63
CA ALA A 160 30.67 20.02 -13.73
C ALA A 160 30.62 21.45 -14.28
#